data_f79075cd85184e15c84a81b472f0f9e1
#
_entry.id   f79075cd85184e15c84a81b472f0f9e1
#
_cell.length_a   1.000
_cell.length_b   1.000
_cell.length_c   1.000
_cell.angle_alpha   90.00
_cell.angle_beta   90.00
_cell.angle_gamma   90.00
#
_symmetry.space_group_name_H-M   'P 1'
#
loop_
_entity.id
_entity.type
_entity.pdbx_description
1 polymer ?
#
loop_
_entity_poly.entity_id
_entity_poly.type
_entity_poly.pdbx_seq_one_letter_code
_entity_poly.pdbx_strand_id
1 'polypeptide(L)'
;VSPELVKIAGKAADNVYVSSMWSPDRDSETTREFVKNFRAKYNHDPDNFAACAYVSVKLAAKAMENAGTTTDSTKLRDALAKVQNFESAVGSMTFNGSGDPEVDLVLLKVENGKYTALNVK
;
A
#
# COMPACT_ATOMS: atom_id res chain seq x y z
N VAL A 1 1.64 8.17 -5.11
CA VAL A 1 2.83 8.26 -5.96
C VAL A 1 2.46 7.73 -7.32
N SER A 2 2.42 8.65 -8.32
CA SER A 2 2.02 8.33 -9.68
C SER A 2 3.22 8.36 -10.62
N PRO A 3 3.42 7.36 -11.47
CA PRO A 3 4.43 7.40 -12.53
C PRO A 3 4.25 8.60 -13.46
N GLU A 4 3.02 9.11 -13.62
CA GLU A 4 2.70 10.23 -14.49
C GLU A 4 3.36 11.55 -14.04
N LEU A 5 3.56 11.76 -12.75
CA LEU A 5 4.29 12.95 -12.26
C LEU A 5 5.66 13.04 -12.91
N VAL A 6 6.42 11.96 -12.84
CA VAL A 6 7.78 11.89 -13.37
C VAL A 6 7.79 11.96 -14.89
N LYS A 7 6.84 11.29 -15.54
CA LYS A 7 6.70 11.28 -17.00
C LYS A 7 6.37 12.65 -17.57
N ILE A 8 5.48 13.40 -16.92
CA ILE A 8 5.03 14.73 -17.41
C ILE A 8 6.05 15.81 -17.05
N ALA A 9 6.52 15.83 -15.80
CA ALA A 9 7.41 16.88 -15.32
C ALA A 9 8.88 16.67 -15.74
N GLY A 10 9.27 15.44 -16.11
CA GLY A 10 10.64 15.12 -16.50
C GLY A 10 11.64 15.56 -15.43
N LYS A 11 12.70 16.27 -15.84
CA LYS A 11 13.72 16.77 -14.93
C LYS A 11 13.22 17.76 -13.87
N ALA A 12 12.08 18.41 -14.10
CA ALA A 12 11.49 19.31 -13.11
C ALA A 12 10.95 18.55 -11.87
N ALA A 13 10.75 17.25 -11.97
CA ALA A 13 10.39 16.42 -10.83
C ALA A 13 11.61 16.03 -9.96
N ASP A 14 12.84 16.21 -10.43
CA ASP A 14 14.01 15.84 -9.64
C ASP A 14 14.09 16.64 -8.34
N ASN A 15 14.43 15.94 -7.26
CA ASN A 15 14.44 16.45 -5.88
C ASN A 15 13.05 16.76 -5.28
N VAL A 16 11.97 16.34 -5.91
CA VAL A 16 10.64 16.35 -5.27
C VAL A 16 10.59 15.23 -4.22
N TYR A 17 10.09 15.56 -3.02
CA TYR A 17 9.87 14.62 -1.93
C TYR A 17 8.38 14.35 -1.79
N VAL A 18 8.01 13.09 -1.62
CA VAL A 18 6.62 12.67 -1.44
C VAL A 18 6.52 11.63 -0.33
N SER A 19 5.48 11.70 0.48
CA SER A 19 5.09 10.62 1.38
C SER A 19 4.21 9.62 0.65
N SER A 20 4.37 8.34 0.96
CA SER A 20 3.58 7.26 0.36
C SER A 20 3.37 6.13 1.36
N MET A 21 2.25 5.45 1.29
CA MET A 21 2.07 4.17 1.98
C MET A 21 2.81 3.02 1.27
N TRP A 22 3.21 3.23 0.04
CA TRP A 22 3.79 2.21 -0.82
C TRP A 22 5.22 2.56 -1.27
N SER A 23 6.10 1.56 -1.20
CA SER A 23 7.35 1.49 -1.93
C SER A 23 7.63 0.03 -2.29
N PRO A 24 8.08 -0.26 -3.53
CA PRO A 24 8.48 -1.62 -3.91
C PRO A 24 9.71 -2.10 -3.12
N ASP A 25 10.48 -1.16 -2.56
CA ASP A 25 11.72 -1.41 -1.81
C ASP A 25 11.48 -1.54 -0.29
N ARG A 26 10.21 -1.56 0.16
CA ARG A 26 9.89 -1.79 1.58
C ARG A 26 10.43 -3.16 2.01
N ASP A 27 11.17 -3.18 3.11
CA ASP A 27 11.71 -4.42 3.69
C ASP A 27 10.61 -5.23 4.42
N SER A 28 9.80 -5.90 3.62
CA SER A 28 8.69 -6.73 4.06
C SER A 28 8.53 -7.91 3.12
N GLU A 29 8.31 -9.09 3.68
CA GLU A 29 8.05 -10.30 2.89
C GLU A 29 6.78 -10.18 2.04
N THR A 30 5.71 -9.64 2.63
CA THR A 30 4.43 -9.41 1.95
C THR A 30 4.56 -8.44 0.77
N THR A 31 5.41 -7.41 0.91
CA THR A 31 5.73 -6.48 -0.20
C THR A 31 6.48 -7.20 -1.31
N ARG A 32 7.54 -7.94 -0.97
CA ARG A 32 8.34 -8.69 -1.97
C ARG A 32 7.50 -9.72 -2.72
N GLU A 33 6.65 -10.47 -2.02
CA GLU A 33 5.74 -11.43 -2.64
C GLU A 33 4.75 -10.76 -3.59
N PHE A 34 4.12 -9.68 -3.17
CA PHE A 34 3.20 -8.90 -4.02
C PHE A 34 3.88 -8.42 -5.29
N VAL A 35 5.06 -7.79 -5.19
CA VAL A 35 5.83 -7.29 -6.35
C VAL A 35 6.17 -8.42 -7.31
N LYS A 36 6.67 -9.55 -6.78
CA LYS A 36 7.00 -10.73 -7.58
C LYS A 36 5.80 -11.26 -8.36
N ASN A 37 4.67 -11.44 -7.68
CA ASN A 37 3.46 -12.00 -8.28
C ASN A 37 2.84 -11.03 -9.29
N PHE A 38 2.86 -9.74 -8.99
CA PHE A 38 2.36 -8.70 -9.90
C PHE A 38 3.18 -8.64 -11.18
N ARG A 39 4.53 -8.61 -11.07
CA ARG A 39 5.43 -8.65 -12.24
C ARG A 39 5.21 -9.90 -13.09
N ALA A 40 5.07 -11.05 -12.46
CA ALA A 40 4.84 -12.31 -13.16
C ALA A 40 3.51 -12.32 -13.96
N LYS A 41 2.49 -11.62 -13.44
CA LYS A 41 1.17 -11.60 -14.05
C LYS A 41 1.01 -10.50 -15.13
N TYR A 42 1.58 -9.31 -14.86
CA TYR A 42 1.32 -8.12 -15.67
C TYR A 42 2.53 -7.63 -16.48
N ASN A 43 3.70 -8.23 -16.26
CA ASN A 43 4.96 -7.90 -16.95
C ASN A 43 5.38 -6.41 -16.80
N HIS A 44 5.01 -5.77 -15.70
CA HIS A 44 5.46 -4.43 -15.29
C HIS A 44 5.40 -4.29 -13.77
N ASP A 45 5.99 -3.23 -13.25
CA ASP A 45 6.00 -2.95 -11.82
C ASP A 45 4.64 -2.45 -11.32
N PRO A 46 4.22 -2.85 -10.09
CA PRO A 46 3.06 -2.27 -9.44
C PRO A 46 3.34 -0.82 -9.03
N ASP A 47 2.32 0.01 -9.15
CA ASP A 47 2.31 1.35 -8.58
C ASP A 47 1.58 1.38 -7.22
N ASN A 48 1.48 2.58 -6.63
CA ASN A 48 0.78 2.77 -5.37
C ASN A 48 -0.70 2.37 -5.44
N PHE A 49 -1.37 2.62 -6.56
CA PHE A 49 -2.80 2.29 -6.71
C PHE A 49 -3.01 0.79 -6.78
N ALA A 50 -2.15 0.07 -7.50
CA ALA A 50 -2.18 -1.38 -7.58
C ALA A 50 -1.95 -2.02 -6.20
N ALA A 51 -0.97 -1.51 -5.42
CA ALA A 51 -0.70 -2.00 -4.08
C ALA A 51 -1.89 -1.76 -3.13
N CYS A 52 -2.44 -0.55 -3.10
CA CYS A 52 -3.59 -0.21 -2.27
C CYS A 52 -4.83 -1.03 -2.64
N ALA A 53 -5.12 -1.22 -3.93
CA ALA A 53 -6.23 -2.05 -4.38
C ALA A 53 -6.08 -3.52 -3.95
N TYR A 54 -4.88 -4.08 -4.11
CA TYR A 54 -4.57 -5.43 -3.65
C TYR A 54 -4.79 -5.60 -2.14
N VAL A 55 -4.28 -4.66 -1.35
CA VAL A 55 -4.43 -4.67 0.11
C VAL A 55 -5.89 -4.52 0.52
N SER A 56 -6.66 -3.66 -0.15
CA SER A 56 -8.10 -3.47 0.14
C SER A 56 -8.90 -4.75 -0.03
N VAL A 57 -8.62 -5.54 -1.08
CA VAL A 57 -9.29 -6.84 -1.29
C VAL A 57 -8.89 -7.84 -0.20
N LYS A 58 -7.61 -7.92 0.16
CA LYS A 58 -7.14 -8.79 1.24
C LYS A 58 -7.76 -8.42 2.59
N LEU A 59 -7.86 -7.13 2.86
CA LEU A 59 -8.44 -6.60 4.08
C LEU A 59 -9.96 -6.90 4.16
N ALA A 60 -10.67 -6.74 3.04
CA ALA A 60 -12.09 -7.12 2.95
C ALA A 60 -12.28 -8.62 3.21
N ALA A 61 -11.45 -9.48 2.61
CA ALA A 61 -11.48 -10.92 2.87
C ALA A 61 -11.25 -11.24 4.36
N LYS A 62 -10.27 -10.57 4.98
CA LYS A 62 -9.99 -10.73 6.41
C LYS A 62 -11.17 -10.28 7.28
N ALA A 63 -11.83 -9.20 6.93
CA ALA A 63 -13.05 -8.75 7.62
C ALA A 63 -14.19 -9.75 7.48
N MET A 64 -14.37 -10.36 6.31
CA MET A 64 -15.37 -11.41 6.07
C MET A 64 -15.10 -12.66 6.92
N GLU A 65 -13.85 -13.11 6.98
CA GLU A 65 -13.42 -14.21 7.85
C GLU A 65 -13.75 -13.92 9.33
N ASN A 66 -13.33 -12.76 9.80
CA ASN A 66 -13.53 -12.35 11.20
C ASN A 66 -15.01 -12.15 11.56
N ALA A 67 -15.81 -11.69 10.61
CA ALA A 67 -17.26 -11.47 10.79
C ALA A 67 -18.10 -12.76 10.66
N GLY A 68 -17.55 -13.82 10.05
CA GLY A 68 -18.28 -15.05 9.72
C GLY A 68 -19.43 -14.84 8.72
N THR A 69 -19.34 -13.79 7.89
CA THR A 69 -20.36 -13.44 6.90
C THR A 69 -19.73 -12.66 5.74
N THR A 70 -20.35 -12.77 4.56
CA THR A 70 -19.98 -12.01 3.35
C THR A 70 -21.02 -10.97 2.96
N THR A 71 -22.17 -10.91 3.66
CA THR A 71 -23.34 -10.11 3.26
C THR A 71 -23.85 -9.15 4.33
N ASP A 72 -23.53 -9.39 5.60
CA ASP A 72 -23.96 -8.52 6.71
C ASP A 72 -23.00 -7.33 6.83
N SER A 73 -23.34 -6.20 6.21
CA SER A 73 -22.51 -5.01 6.16
C SER A 73 -22.17 -4.43 7.54
N THR A 74 -23.06 -4.57 8.53
CA THR A 74 -22.82 -4.11 9.89
C THR A 74 -21.72 -4.93 10.56
N LYS A 75 -21.81 -6.26 10.48
CA LYS A 75 -20.79 -7.16 11.01
C LYS A 75 -19.46 -7.00 10.30
N LEU A 76 -19.49 -6.81 8.98
CA LEU A 76 -18.28 -6.57 8.18
C LEU A 76 -17.57 -5.27 8.59
N ARG A 77 -18.33 -4.18 8.75
CA ARG A 77 -17.78 -2.90 9.25
C ARG A 77 -17.17 -3.07 10.64
N ASP A 78 -17.88 -3.72 11.56
CA ASP A 78 -17.43 -3.90 12.94
C ASP A 78 -16.20 -4.82 13.03
N ALA A 79 -16.09 -5.81 12.15
CA ALA A 79 -14.94 -6.67 12.03
C ALA A 79 -13.74 -5.91 11.45
N LEU A 80 -13.95 -5.07 10.44
CA LEU A 80 -12.91 -4.23 9.85
C LEU A 80 -12.33 -3.24 10.85
N ALA A 81 -13.20 -2.57 11.63
CA ALA A 81 -12.79 -1.62 12.67
C ALA A 81 -11.93 -2.25 13.79
N LYS A 82 -11.95 -3.57 13.93
CA LYS A 82 -11.18 -4.32 14.92
C LYS A 82 -9.88 -4.93 14.38
N VAL A 83 -9.58 -4.70 13.11
CA VAL A 83 -8.34 -5.24 12.51
C VAL A 83 -7.14 -4.54 13.13
N GLN A 84 -6.22 -5.35 13.67
CA GLN A 84 -4.98 -4.91 14.30
C GLN A 84 -3.81 -5.64 13.67
N ASN A 85 -2.70 -4.95 13.47
CA ASN A 85 -1.44 -5.51 12.99
C ASN A 85 -1.60 -6.39 11.74
N PHE A 86 -2.40 -5.93 10.78
CA PHE A 86 -2.60 -6.64 9.53
C PHE A 86 -1.40 -6.42 8.62
N GLU A 87 -0.57 -7.45 8.49
CA GLU A 87 0.59 -7.42 7.61
C GLU A 87 0.18 -7.42 6.15
N SER A 88 0.62 -6.41 5.40
CA SER A 88 0.19 -6.17 4.04
C SER A 88 1.32 -5.72 3.12
N ALA A 89 1.04 -5.63 1.82
CA ALA A 89 2.00 -5.13 0.83
C ALA A 89 2.38 -3.65 1.07
N VAL A 90 1.59 -2.89 1.81
CA VAL A 90 1.89 -1.49 2.18
C VAL A 90 2.42 -1.36 3.60
N GLY A 91 2.72 -2.45 4.27
CA GLY A 91 3.16 -2.52 5.65
C GLY A 91 2.08 -2.99 6.61
N SER A 92 2.36 -2.95 7.90
CA SER A 92 1.40 -3.31 8.94
C SER A 92 0.32 -2.23 9.07
N MET A 93 -0.93 -2.65 9.18
CA MET A 93 -2.10 -1.77 9.27
C MET A 93 -2.91 -2.08 10.52
N THR A 94 -3.28 -1.04 11.23
CA THR A 94 -4.18 -1.11 12.40
C THR A 94 -5.28 -0.09 12.22
N PHE A 95 -6.55 -0.49 12.41
CA PHE A 95 -7.65 0.47 12.41
C PHE A 95 -7.83 1.05 13.80
N ASN A 96 -7.86 2.38 13.87
CA ASN A 96 -8.26 3.09 15.07
C ASN A 96 -9.79 3.20 15.16
N GLY A 97 -10.31 3.65 16.29
CA GLY A 97 -11.75 3.73 16.51
C GLY A 97 -12.49 4.75 15.63
N SER A 98 -11.78 5.61 14.87
CA SER A 98 -12.38 6.57 13.93
C SER A 98 -12.63 6.00 12.54
N GLY A 99 -12.14 4.78 12.24
CA GLY A 99 -12.27 4.13 10.94
C GLY A 99 -11.11 4.38 9.99
N ASP A 100 -10.09 5.13 10.43
CA ASP A 100 -8.89 5.38 9.64
C ASP A 100 -7.83 4.30 9.91
N PRO A 101 -7.13 3.82 8.87
CA PRO A 101 -6.01 2.92 9.06
C PRO A 101 -4.76 3.71 9.49
N GLU A 102 -4.12 3.24 10.55
CA GLU A 102 -2.76 3.63 10.89
C GLU A 102 -1.79 2.75 10.11
N VAL A 103 -0.91 3.37 9.34
CA VAL A 103 0.09 2.71 8.50
C VAL A 103 1.35 3.55 8.43
N ASP A 104 2.51 2.89 8.43
CA ASP A 104 3.79 3.57 8.31
C ASP A 104 3.97 4.14 6.91
N LEU A 105 4.20 5.45 6.84
CA LEU A 105 4.53 6.11 5.60
C LEU A 105 6.02 5.94 5.26
N VAL A 106 6.31 5.82 3.98
CA VAL A 106 7.66 5.92 3.43
C VAL A 106 7.86 7.29 2.80
N LEU A 107 9.01 7.89 3.02
CA LEU A 107 9.41 9.11 2.34
C LEU A 107 10.18 8.71 1.08
N LEU A 108 9.74 9.22 -0.05
CA LEU A 108 10.35 9.00 -1.36
C LEU A 108 10.92 10.30 -1.90
N LYS A 109 12.01 10.21 -2.64
CA LYS A 109 12.59 11.30 -3.40
C LYS A 109 12.59 10.93 -4.88
N VAL A 110 12.32 11.87 -5.74
CA VAL A 110 12.50 11.68 -7.18
C VAL A 110 13.95 11.98 -7.55
N GLU A 111 14.61 10.99 -8.13
CA GLU A 111 15.99 11.10 -8.62
C GLU A 111 16.10 10.45 -9.99
N ASN A 112 16.58 11.21 -10.98
CA ASN A 112 16.76 10.73 -12.36
C ASN A 112 15.48 10.05 -12.93
N GLY A 113 14.33 10.62 -12.66
CA GLY A 113 13.06 10.10 -13.16
C GLY A 113 12.53 8.87 -12.44
N LYS A 114 13.01 8.56 -11.24
CA LYS A 114 12.55 7.43 -10.43
C LYS A 114 12.30 7.85 -8.99
N TYR A 115 11.36 7.16 -8.35
CA TYR A 115 11.13 7.28 -6.92
C TYR A 115 12.10 6.37 -6.17
N THR A 116 12.85 6.94 -5.25
CA THR A 116 13.80 6.21 -4.39
C THR A 116 13.38 6.39 -2.94
N ALA A 117 13.26 5.28 -2.20
CA ALA A 117 12.93 5.34 -0.78
C ALA A 117 14.10 5.93 0.01
N LEU A 118 13.78 6.87 0.90
CA LEU A 118 14.74 7.43 1.84
C LEU A 118 14.64 6.67 3.16
N ASN A 119 15.78 6.16 3.63
CA ASN A 119 15.89 5.63 4.98
C ASN A 119 15.95 6.82 5.96
N VAL A 120 14.78 7.29 6.39
CA VAL A 120 14.70 8.23 7.51
C VAL A 120 14.77 7.38 8.79
N LYS A 121 15.89 7.48 9.48
CA LYS A 121 16.07 6.89 10.82
C LYS A 121 15.42 7.79 11.87
#